data_f0d46022b737f73935c2cc41fe0518c1
#
_entry.id   f0d46022b737f73935c2cc41fe0518c1
#
_cell.length_a   1.000
_cell.length_b   1.000
_cell.length_c   1.000
_cell.angle_alpha   90.00
_cell.angle_beta   90.00
_cell.angle_gamma   90.00
#
_symmetry.space_group_name_H-M   'P 1'
#
loop_
_entity.id
_entity.type
_entity.pdbx_description
1 polymer ?
#
loop_
_entity_poly.entity_id
_entity_poly.type
_entity_poly.pdbx_seq_one_letter_code
_entity_poly.pdbx_strand_id
1 'polypeptide(L)'
;MKITQLDKNRLTLISGPCVLESVEHAIFMAKEIKSRCDDLDIQHIFKASWDKANRTALDHYRGYPLDEAIDMFREIKSEVDVPILTDFHESWQAEKLKDVVDVLQIPAFLCRQTDMLVEAAKTGLPVNVKKGQFISAEDTERVVGKVGDADVWLTERGNIFGYGNYIVDMRNLVIMKRYAPVIFDATHSVQQGAKGGSSGSQKEFIEPLAKAAIAVGVDGLFMEVHDNPDKALSDGTSSLHL
;
A
#
# COMPACT_ATOMS: atom_id res chain seq x y z
N MET A 1 -4.70 -2.62 -18.30
CA MET A 1 -3.25 -2.43 -18.57
C MET A 1 -2.47 -3.22 -17.53
N LYS A 2 -1.50 -4.06 -17.92
CA LYS A 2 -0.71 -4.86 -16.96
C LYS A 2 0.55 -4.10 -16.60
N ILE A 3 0.76 -3.76 -15.32
CA ILE A 3 2.02 -3.16 -14.84
C ILE A 3 2.99 -4.28 -14.50
N THR A 4 4.20 -4.19 -15.05
CA THR A 4 5.31 -5.08 -14.72
C THR A 4 6.43 -4.35 -14.00
N GLN A 5 6.41 -3.01 -13.98
CA GLN A 5 7.41 -2.15 -13.34
C GLN A 5 6.88 -0.72 -13.14
N LEU A 6 7.51 0.03 -12.21
CA LEU A 6 7.27 1.45 -12.05
C LEU A 6 7.72 2.24 -13.30
N ASP A 7 6.95 3.26 -13.67
CA ASP A 7 7.35 4.17 -14.75
C ASP A 7 8.51 5.06 -14.26
N LYS A 8 9.64 5.02 -14.97
CA LYS A 8 10.83 5.80 -14.60
C LYS A 8 10.73 7.29 -14.95
N ASN A 9 9.76 7.64 -15.79
CA ASN A 9 9.61 9.02 -16.30
C ASN A 9 8.46 9.78 -15.62
N ARG A 10 7.60 9.08 -14.88
CA ARG A 10 6.44 9.65 -14.20
C ARG A 10 6.43 9.23 -12.74
N LEU A 11 5.91 10.10 -11.88
CA LEU A 11 5.64 9.73 -10.51
C LEU A 11 4.56 8.64 -10.47
N THR A 12 4.75 7.61 -9.68
CA THR A 12 3.71 6.60 -9.42
C THR A 12 2.91 6.98 -8.18
N LEU A 13 1.58 6.92 -8.28
CA LEU A 13 0.67 7.03 -7.15
C LEU A 13 -0.07 5.71 -6.94
N ILE A 14 0.21 5.04 -5.82
CA ILE A 14 -0.56 3.91 -5.32
C ILE A 14 -1.64 4.47 -4.40
N SER A 15 -2.90 4.42 -4.82
CA SER A 15 -3.99 5.07 -4.09
C SER A 15 -5.34 4.39 -4.29
N GLY A 16 -6.19 4.52 -3.26
CA GLY A 16 -7.55 4.01 -3.19
C GLY A 16 -8.03 3.95 -1.74
N PRO A 17 -9.21 3.37 -1.47
CA PRO A 17 -9.71 3.22 -0.11
C PRO A 17 -8.85 2.22 0.68
N CYS A 18 -8.84 2.36 2.00
CA CYS A 18 -8.11 1.46 2.88
C CYS A 18 -8.48 -0.01 2.67
N VAL A 19 -9.78 -0.29 2.51
CA VAL A 19 -10.37 -1.62 2.35
C VAL A 19 -11.50 -1.59 1.32
N LEU A 20 -11.80 -2.71 0.68
CA LEU A 20 -13.01 -2.86 -0.13
C LEU A 20 -14.25 -2.72 0.76
N GLU A 21 -15.12 -1.76 0.44
CA GLU A 21 -16.38 -1.51 1.13
C GLU A 21 -17.58 -2.01 0.31
N SER A 22 -17.56 -1.78 -1.00
CA SER A 22 -18.38 -2.43 -2.01
C SER A 22 -17.69 -2.33 -3.37
N VAL A 23 -18.14 -3.10 -4.35
CA VAL A 23 -17.59 -3.06 -5.70
C VAL A 23 -17.90 -1.73 -6.38
N GLU A 24 -19.11 -1.19 -6.19
CA GLU A 24 -19.54 0.10 -6.76
C GLU A 24 -18.70 1.25 -6.21
N HIS A 25 -18.45 1.26 -4.87
CA HIS A 25 -17.59 2.24 -4.24
C HIS A 25 -16.16 2.14 -4.78
N ALA A 26 -15.62 0.94 -4.89
CA ALA A 26 -14.26 0.73 -5.42
C ALA A 26 -14.13 1.20 -6.88
N ILE A 27 -15.12 0.91 -7.74
CA ILE A 27 -15.17 1.38 -9.12
C ILE A 27 -15.25 2.91 -9.17
N PHE A 28 -16.11 3.53 -8.37
CA PHE A 28 -16.21 4.99 -8.26
C PHE A 28 -14.87 5.60 -7.87
N MET A 29 -14.26 5.13 -6.79
CA MET A 29 -12.97 5.62 -6.31
C MET A 29 -11.86 5.45 -7.36
N ALA A 30 -11.80 4.29 -8.01
CA ALA A 30 -10.81 4.02 -9.05
C ALA A 30 -10.95 4.96 -10.24
N LYS A 31 -12.18 5.23 -10.72
CA LYS A 31 -12.45 6.17 -11.83
C LYS A 31 -12.05 7.58 -11.47
N GLU A 32 -12.44 8.07 -10.30
CA GLU A 32 -12.18 9.43 -9.85
C GLU A 32 -10.68 9.70 -9.63
N ILE A 33 -9.97 8.79 -8.97
CA ILE A 33 -8.53 8.94 -8.75
C ILE A 33 -7.77 8.84 -10.09
N LYS A 34 -8.14 7.85 -10.94
CA LYS A 34 -7.53 7.69 -12.24
C LYS A 34 -7.65 8.94 -13.10
N SER A 35 -8.83 9.54 -13.18
CA SER A 35 -9.06 10.78 -13.94
C SER A 35 -8.11 11.90 -13.49
N ARG A 36 -7.96 12.11 -12.19
CA ARG A 36 -7.03 13.13 -11.66
C ARG A 36 -5.56 12.81 -11.95
N CYS A 37 -5.19 11.55 -11.90
CA CYS A 37 -3.83 11.12 -12.22
C CYS A 37 -3.52 11.28 -13.71
N ASP A 38 -4.47 10.97 -14.58
CA ASP A 38 -4.33 11.15 -16.04
C ASP A 38 -4.14 12.63 -16.39
N ASP A 39 -4.89 13.56 -15.76
CA ASP A 39 -4.77 15.00 -15.94
C ASP A 39 -3.39 15.54 -15.51
N LEU A 40 -2.73 14.86 -14.57
CA LEU A 40 -1.43 15.27 -14.00
C LEU A 40 -0.25 14.46 -14.56
N ASP A 41 -0.47 13.58 -15.52
CA ASP A 41 0.53 12.64 -16.06
C ASP A 41 1.22 11.79 -14.96
N ILE A 42 0.42 11.30 -14.02
CA ILE A 42 0.84 10.43 -12.92
C ILE A 42 0.45 8.98 -13.24
N GLN A 43 1.36 8.02 -13.06
CA GLN A 43 1.03 6.60 -13.15
C GLN A 43 0.18 6.21 -11.93
N HIS A 44 -1.08 5.82 -12.14
CA HIS A 44 -1.97 5.37 -11.06
C HIS A 44 -1.99 3.85 -10.95
N ILE A 45 -1.89 3.36 -9.71
CA ILE A 45 -2.16 1.97 -9.31
C ILE A 45 -3.26 2.02 -8.25
N PHE A 46 -4.42 1.46 -8.57
CA PHE A 46 -5.53 1.41 -7.62
C PHE A 46 -5.22 0.41 -6.51
N LYS A 47 -5.36 0.85 -5.27
CA LYS A 47 -5.12 0.00 -4.09
C LYS A 47 -6.37 -0.13 -3.22
N ALA A 48 -6.72 -1.36 -2.89
CA ALA A 48 -7.64 -1.65 -1.79
C ALA A 48 -7.25 -2.98 -1.13
N SER A 49 -7.37 -3.08 0.20
CA SER A 49 -7.25 -4.37 0.89
C SER A 49 -8.56 -5.12 0.78
N TRP A 50 -8.50 -6.42 0.56
CA TRP A 50 -9.69 -7.29 0.59
C TRP A 50 -10.03 -7.75 2.01
N ASP A 51 -9.01 -7.87 2.88
CA ASP A 51 -9.14 -8.20 4.30
C ASP A 51 -8.18 -7.33 5.15
N LYS A 52 -8.57 -7.02 6.34
CA LYS A 52 -7.78 -6.38 7.39
C LYS A 52 -7.47 -7.40 8.50
N ALA A 53 -6.54 -8.33 8.23
CA ALA A 53 -6.23 -9.45 9.09
C ALA A 53 -5.65 -9.07 10.47
N ASN A 54 -5.13 -7.85 10.63
CA ASN A 54 -4.43 -7.38 11.83
C ASN A 54 -5.19 -6.28 12.59
N ARG A 55 -6.53 -6.34 12.59
CA ARG A 55 -7.36 -5.38 13.34
C ARG A 55 -7.02 -5.33 14.82
N THR A 56 -7.09 -4.12 15.40
CA THR A 56 -6.85 -3.90 16.83
C THR A 56 -7.97 -4.50 17.70
N ALA A 57 -9.22 -4.46 17.23
CA ALA A 57 -10.37 -5.03 17.93
C ALA A 57 -11.05 -6.10 17.08
N LEU A 58 -11.60 -7.12 17.76
CA LEU A 58 -12.17 -8.30 17.11
C LEU A 58 -13.43 -8.00 16.27
N ASP A 59 -14.20 -7.01 16.69
CA ASP A 59 -15.46 -6.58 16.08
C ASP A 59 -15.31 -5.53 14.98
N HIS A 60 -14.08 -5.13 14.66
CA HIS A 60 -13.82 -4.19 13.58
C HIS A 60 -14.07 -4.83 12.21
N TYR A 61 -14.51 -4.00 11.25
CA TYR A 61 -14.72 -4.44 9.87
C TYR A 61 -13.45 -5.06 9.28
N ARG A 62 -13.56 -6.26 8.75
CA ARG A 62 -12.46 -7.04 8.20
C ARG A 62 -12.33 -6.90 6.68
N GLY A 63 -13.43 -6.79 5.96
CA GLY A 63 -13.49 -6.89 4.51
C GLY A 63 -14.30 -8.11 4.06
N TYR A 64 -13.89 -8.73 2.96
CA TYR A 64 -14.60 -9.82 2.29
C TYR A 64 -13.82 -11.14 2.36
N PRO A 65 -14.50 -12.30 2.21
CA PRO A 65 -13.83 -13.57 1.91
C PRO A 65 -13.02 -13.46 0.62
N LEU A 66 -11.90 -14.19 0.54
CA LEU A 66 -10.95 -14.06 -0.58
C LEU A 66 -11.60 -14.33 -1.95
N ASP A 67 -12.42 -15.37 -2.07
CA ASP A 67 -13.02 -15.73 -3.36
C ASP A 67 -14.03 -14.65 -3.83
N GLU A 68 -14.77 -14.03 -2.91
CA GLU A 68 -15.66 -12.90 -3.19
C GLU A 68 -14.86 -11.64 -3.60
N ALA A 69 -13.79 -11.35 -2.89
CA ALA A 69 -12.90 -10.24 -3.23
C ALA A 69 -12.24 -10.41 -4.61
N ILE A 70 -11.89 -11.64 -4.99
CA ILE A 70 -11.38 -11.96 -6.32
C ILE A 70 -12.40 -11.57 -7.41
N ASP A 71 -13.67 -11.87 -7.22
CA ASP A 71 -14.72 -11.50 -8.16
C ASP A 71 -14.91 -9.97 -8.22
N MET A 72 -14.85 -9.29 -7.06
CA MET A 72 -14.87 -7.82 -7.02
C MET A 72 -13.68 -7.21 -7.78
N PHE A 73 -12.46 -7.73 -7.62
CA PHE A 73 -11.29 -7.24 -8.38
C PHE A 73 -11.44 -7.47 -9.88
N ARG A 74 -12.01 -8.59 -10.32
CA ARG A 74 -12.31 -8.83 -11.75
C ARG A 74 -13.29 -7.78 -12.29
N GLU A 75 -14.33 -7.47 -11.53
CA GLU A 75 -15.32 -6.47 -11.92
C GLU A 75 -14.70 -5.07 -11.99
N ILE A 76 -13.92 -4.65 -10.98
CA ILE A 76 -13.19 -3.38 -11.01
C ILE A 76 -12.30 -3.28 -12.26
N LYS A 77 -11.54 -4.34 -12.61
CA LYS A 77 -10.70 -4.35 -13.80
C LYS A 77 -11.49 -4.27 -15.11
N SER A 78 -12.68 -4.87 -15.16
CA SER A 78 -13.53 -4.79 -16.34
C SER A 78 -14.13 -3.41 -16.57
N GLU A 79 -14.40 -2.68 -15.49
CA GLU A 79 -15.05 -1.36 -15.51
C GLU A 79 -14.07 -0.19 -15.58
N VAL A 80 -12.84 -0.40 -15.05
CA VAL A 80 -11.82 0.65 -14.99
C VAL A 80 -10.49 0.07 -15.46
N ASP A 81 -9.98 0.58 -16.57
CA ASP A 81 -8.64 0.17 -17.05
C ASP A 81 -7.54 0.78 -16.16
N VAL A 82 -7.37 0.19 -14.98
CA VAL A 82 -6.40 0.58 -13.96
C VAL A 82 -5.71 -0.65 -13.39
N PRO A 83 -4.38 -0.62 -13.18
CA PRO A 83 -3.69 -1.68 -12.45
C PRO A 83 -4.13 -1.72 -11.00
N ILE A 84 -4.22 -2.94 -10.45
CA ILE A 84 -4.68 -3.18 -9.07
C ILE A 84 -3.53 -3.71 -8.22
N LEU A 85 -3.39 -3.12 -7.02
CA LEU A 85 -2.56 -3.60 -5.93
C LEU A 85 -3.43 -4.01 -4.76
N THR A 86 -3.19 -5.20 -4.21
CA THR A 86 -3.78 -5.61 -2.92
C THR A 86 -2.76 -6.31 -2.03
N ASP A 87 -2.99 -6.28 -0.74
CA ASP A 87 -2.19 -7.03 0.23
C ASP A 87 -2.76 -8.43 0.46
N PHE A 88 -1.92 -9.33 0.97
CA PHE A 88 -2.29 -10.68 1.39
C PHE A 88 -1.60 -11.03 2.72
N HIS A 89 -2.10 -12.03 3.44
CA HIS A 89 -1.77 -12.26 4.84
C HIS A 89 -1.28 -13.68 5.14
N GLU A 90 -1.50 -14.60 4.20
CA GLU A 90 -1.06 -16.00 4.25
C GLU A 90 -0.37 -16.35 2.92
N SER A 91 0.72 -17.09 2.96
CA SER A 91 1.57 -17.37 1.78
C SER A 91 0.80 -17.97 0.60
N TRP A 92 -0.18 -18.85 0.85
CA TRP A 92 -1.00 -19.50 -0.18
C TRP A 92 -1.93 -18.54 -0.95
N GLN A 93 -2.24 -17.37 -0.40
CA GLN A 93 -3.14 -16.39 -1.01
C GLN A 93 -2.52 -15.72 -2.24
N ALA A 94 -1.19 -15.62 -2.29
CA ALA A 94 -0.48 -15.02 -3.42
C ALA A 94 -0.82 -15.71 -4.74
N GLU A 95 -0.82 -17.05 -4.75
CA GLU A 95 -1.16 -17.84 -5.93
C GLU A 95 -2.60 -17.62 -6.41
N LYS A 96 -3.55 -17.41 -5.50
CA LYS A 96 -4.95 -17.13 -5.86
C LYS A 96 -5.16 -15.73 -6.42
N LEU A 97 -4.37 -14.76 -5.95
CA LEU A 97 -4.51 -13.34 -6.35
C LEU A 97 -3.81 -13.01 -7.66
N LYS A 98 -2.81 -13.79 -8.09
CA LYS A 98 -1.92 -13.46 -9.23
C LYS A 98 -2.64 -13.21 -10.56
N ASP A 99 -3.82 -13.82 -10.76
CA ASP A 99 -4.57 -13.70 -12.00
C ASP A 99 -5.55 -12.52 -12.02
N VAL A 100 -5.72 -11.86 -10.87
CA VAL A 100 -6.72 -10.78 -10.74
C VAL A 100 -6.13 -9.42 -10.33
N VAL A 101 -4.92 -9.41 -9.75
CA VAL A 101 -4.21 -8.16 -9.43
C VAL A 101 -2.94 -8.02 -10.26
N ASP A 102 -2.34 -6.85 -10.24
CA ASP A 102 -1.11 -6.55 -11.00
C ASP A 102 0.10 -6.42 -10.08
N VAL A 103 -0.10 -6.13 -8.80
CA VAL A 103 0.95 -6.00 -7.79
C VAL A 103 0.49 -6.66 -6.49
N LEU A 104 1.34 -7.47 -5.89
CA LEU A 104 1.11 -8.05 -4.58
C LEU A 104 1.79 -7.20 -3.49
N GLN A 105 1.10 -6.95 -2.38
CA GLN A 105 1.67 -6.22 -1.26
C GLN A 105 1.88 -7.10 -0.03
N ILE A 106 3.08 -7.03 0.54
CA ILE A 106 3.38 -7.58 1.86
C ILE A 106 3.13 -6.50 2.91
N PRO A 107 2.20 -6.72 3.86
CA PRO A 107 1.96 -5.80 4.98
C PRO A 107 3.20 -5.58 5.85
N ALA A 108 3.28 -4.41 6.49
CA ALA A 108 4.45 -4.00 7.26
C ALA A 108 4.81 -4.98 8.40
N PHE A 109 3.82 -5.52 9.13
CA PHE A 109 4.08 -6.50 10.19
C PHE A 109 4.63 -7.82 9.67
N LEU A 110 4.37 -8.16 8.41
CA LEU A 110 4.75 -9.41 7.78
C LEU A 110 6.00 -9.28 6.87
N CYS A 111 6.63 -8.12 6.84
CA CYS A 111 7.75 -7.81 5.94
C CYS A 111 8.96 -8.75 6.07
N ARG A 112 9.10 -9.49 7.17
CA ARG A 112 10.19 -10.45 7.41
C ARG A 112 9.79 -11.91 7.16
N GLN A 113 8.52 -12.20 6.91
CA GLN A 113 8.01 -13.56 6.71
C GLN A 113 8.52 -14.15 5.40
N THR A 114 9.46 -15.09 5.51
CA THR A 114 10.18 -15.64 4.36
C THR A 114 9.25 -16.30 3.36
N ASP A 115 8.33 -17.14 3.82
CA ASP A 115 7.42 -17.88 2.94
C ASP A 115 6.50 -16.94 2.16
N MET A 116 6.04 -15.85 2.76
CA MET A 116 5.23 -14.85 2.07
C MET A 116 6.00 -14.14 0.96
N LEU A 117 7.25 -13.74 1.22
CA LEU A 117 8.10 -13.07 0.24
C LEU A 117 8.42 -14.02 -0.94
N VAL A 118 8.75 -15.27 -0.64
CA VAL A 118 9.07 -16.30 -1.63
C VAL A 118 7.84 -16.66 -2.48
N GLU A 119 6.68 -16.87 -1.86
CA GLU A 119 5.46 -17.22 -2.62
C GLU A 119 4.96 -16.03 -3.46
N ALA A 120 5.08 -14.78 -2.97
CA ALA A 120 4.82 -13.60 -3.79
C ALA A 120 5.72 -13.57 -5.03
N ALA A 121 7.03 -13.77 -4.86
CA ALA A 121 7.98 -13.77 -5.97
C ALA A 121 7.68 -14.83 -7.03
N LYS A 122 7.25 -16.03 -6.61
CA LYS A 122 6.88 -17.13 -7.53
C LYS A 122 5.71 -16.80 -8.46
N THR A 123 4.87 -15.84 -8.11
CA THR A 123 3.75 -15.40 -8.96
C THR A 123 4.19 -14.69 -10.23
N GLY A 124 5.41 -14.16 -10.26
CA GLY A 124 5.94 -13.34 -11.34
C GLY A 124 5.37 -11.92 -11.40
N LEU A 125 4.55 -11.53 -10.42
CA LEU A 125 4.08 -10.16 -10.25
C LEU A 125 5.11 -9.31 -9.49
N PRO A 126 5.13 -7.99 -9.69
CA PRO A 126 5.83 -7.07 -8.79
C PRO A 126 5.36 -7.23 -7.35
N VAL A 127 6.30 -7.13 -6.42
CA VAL A 127 6.04 -7.28 -4.98
C VAL A 127 6.33 -5.96 -4.26
N ASN A 128 5.32 -5.28 -3.79
CA ASN A 128 5.47 -4.10 -2.94
C ASN A 128 5.59 -4.52 -1.48
N VAL A 129 6.73 -4.26 -0.85
CA VAL A 129 6.95 -4.62 0.56
C VAL A 129 6.89 -3.37 1.44
N LYS A 130 5.88 -3.30 2.30
CA LYS A 130 5.81 -2.26 3.34
C LYS A 130 6.91 -2.52 4.36
N LYS A 131 7.84 -1.57 4.52
CA LYS A 131 8.88 -1.68 5.54
C LYS A 131 8.25 -1.73 6.93
N GLY A 132 8.59 -2.76 7.71
CA GLY A 132 8.15 -2.85 9.10
C GLY A 132 8.62 -1.66 9.93
N GLN A 133 7.76 -1.18 10.83
CA GLN A 133 8.05 -0.06 11.72
C GLN A 133 9.21 -0.33 12.68
N PHE A 134 9.59 -1.58 12.81
CA PHE A 134 10.55 -2.13 13.78
C PHE A 134 11.88 -2.56 13.14
N ILE A 135 12.07 -2.39 11.82
CA ILE A 135 13.33 -2.70 11.13
C ILE A 135 14.01 -1.42 10.63
N SER A 136 15.32 -1.47 10.47
CA SER A 136 16.10 -0.40 9.87
C SER A 136 15.91 -0.35 8.35
N ALA A 137 16.32 0.74 7.72
CA ALA A 137 16.34 0.85 6.27
C ALA A 137 17.33 -0.15 5.64
N GLU A 138 18.47 -0.38 6.30
CA GLU A 138 19.50 -1.34 5.86
C GLU A 138 18.98 -2.79 5.87
N ASP A 139 18.11 -3.16 6.81
CA ASP A 139 17.53 -4.50 6.87
C ASP A 139 16.66 -4.83 5.65
N THR A 140 16.23 -3.83 4.87
CA THR A 140 15.46 -4.06 3.64
C THR A 140 16.27 -4.77 2.55
N GLU A 141 17.60 -4.70 2.58
CA GLU A 141 18.48 -5.51 1.72
C GLU A 141 18.15 -7.01 1.84
N ARG A 142 17.95 -7.48 3.07
CA ARG A 142 17.61 -8.88 3.33
C ARG A 142 16.21 -9.25 2.87
N VAL A 143 15.30 -8.29 2.90
CA VAL A 143 13.95 -8.47 2.36
C VAL A 143 14.00 -8.63 0.85
N VAL A 144 14.72 -7.73 0.15
CA VAL A 144 14.97 -7.82 -1.30
C VAL A 144 15.63 -9.15 -1.66
N GLY A 145 16.64 -9.56 -0.90
CA GLY A 145 17.35 -10.82 -1.13
C GLY A 145 16.45 -12.07 -1.03
N LYS A 146 15.35 -12.02 -0.25
CA LYS A 146 14.38 -13.11 -0.17
C LYS A 146 13.40 -13.14 -1.35
N VAL A 147 13.08 -11.98 -1.92
CA VAL A 147 12.26 -11.87 -3.13
C VAL A 147 13.03 -12.37 -4.36
N GLY A 148 14.36 -12.21 -4.36
CA GLY A 148 15.23 -12.70 -5.42
C GLY A 148 15.10 -11.88 -6.70
N ASP A 149 14.94 -12.56 -7.85
CA ASP A 149 14.93 -11.93 -9.18
C ASP A 149 13.57 -11.28 -9.56
N ALA A 150 12.53 -11.39 -8.72
CA ALA A 150 11.26 -10.75 -8.99
C ALA A 150 11.36 -9.23 -8.80
N ASP A 151 10.54 -8.46 -9.51
CA ASP A 151 10.47 -7.01 -9.33
C ASP A 151 9.95 -6.68 -7.92
N VAL A 152 10.75 -5.99 -7.13
CA VAL A 152 10.42 -5.63 -5.75
C VAL A 152 10.47 -4.13 -5.55
N TRP A 153 9.45 -3.59 -4.90
CA TRP A 153 9.37 -2.19 -4.48
C TRP A 153 9.34 -2.13 -2.97
N LEU A 154 10.06 -1.20 -2.39
CA LEU A 154 10.08 -0.98 -0.95
C LEU A 154 9.23 0.24 -0.59
N THR A 155 8.34 0.10 0.38
CA THR A 155 7.51 1.22 0.86
C THR A 155 7.92 1.62 2.27
N GLU A 156 8.48 2.83 2.42
CA GLU A 156 8.73 3.46 3.72
C GLU A 156 7.43 4.00 4.31
N ARG A 157 7.19 3.76 5.58
CA ARG A 157 5.98 4.18 6.33
C ARG A 157 6.25 4.61 7.77
N GLY A 158 7.50 4.92 8.09
CA GLY A 158 7.96 5.33 9.42
C GLY A 158 8.38 4.18 10.31
N ASN A 159 9.03 4.56 11.40
CA ASN A 159 9.46 3.69 12.49
C ASN A 159 8.75 4.08 13.78
N ILE A 160 8.55 3.09 14.67
CA ILE A 160 7.99 3.28 16.00
C ILE A 160 9.00 2.83 17.07
N PHE A 161 9.12 3.61 18.11
CA PHE A 161 10.00 3.29 19.25
C PHE A 161 9.22 2.78 20.47
N GLY A 162 7.99 2.28 20.26
CA GLY A 162 7.14 1.73 21.31
C GLY A 162 6.30 2.76 22.09
N TYR A 163 6.42 4.04 21.80
CA TYR A 163 5.77 5.12 22.55
C TYR A 163 4.61 5.83 21.83
N GLY A 164 4.22 5.36 20.64
CA GLY A 164 2.99 5.80 19.98
C GLY A 164 3.18 6.51 18.65
N ASN A 165 4.00 7.55 18.55
CA ASN A 165 4.16 8.28 17.30
C ASN A 165 5.15 7.59 16.35
N TYR A 166 4.81 7.55 15.05
CA TYR A 166 5.75 7.16 14.02
C TYR A 166 6.69 8.32 13.66
N ILE A 167 7.94 7.99 13.38
CA ILE A 167 8.96 8.93 12.94
C ILE A 167 9.42 8.51 11.55
N VAL A 168 9.43 9.45 10.62
CA VAL A 168 10.01 9.28 9.29
C VAL A 168 11.39 9.91 9.27
N ASP A 169 12.39 9.09 9.03
CA ASP A 169 13.74 9.58 8.72
C ASP A 169 13.90 9.58 7.20
N MET A 170 13.99 10.76 6.59
CA MET A 170 14.13 10.90 5.14
C MET A 170 15.42 10.25 4.59
N ARG A 171 16.43 10.02 5.43
CA ARG A 171 17.63 9.24 5.04
C ARG A 171 17.31 7.80 4.71
N ASN A 172 16.25 7.22 5.30
CA ASN A 172 15.81 5.86 5.00
C ASN A 172 15.47 5.70 3.51
N LEU A 173 14.86 6.72 2.89
CA LEU A 173 14.52 6.69 1.46
C LEU A 173 15.77 6.54 0.59
N VAL A 174 16.84 7.29 0.92
CA VAL A 174 18.12 7.22 0.21
C VAL A 174 18.80 5.86 0.42
N ILE A 175 18.72 5.32 1.64
CA ILE A 175 19.34 4.03 1.97
C ILE A 175 18.62 2.89 1.23
N MET A 176 17.30 2.86 1.29
CA MET A 176 16.46 1.83 0.67
C MET A 176 16.58 1.83 -0.87
N LYS A 177 16.76 3.00 -1.48
CA LYS A 177 17.00 3.12 -2.94
C LYS A 177 18.26 2.43 -3.44
N ARG A 178 19.17 2.05 -2.57
CA ARG A 178 20.36 1.25 -2.94
C ARG A 178 19.97 -0.20 -3.27
N TYR A 179 18.85 -0.66 -2.81
CA TYR A 179 18.40 -2.05 -2.90
C TYR A 179 17.25 -2.26 -3.88
N ALA A 180 16.29 -1.30 -3.94
CA ALA A 180 15.11 -1.38 -4.82
C ALA A 180 14.48 0.01 -5.02
N PRO A 181 13.55 0.18 -6.00
CA PRO A 181 12.69 1.37 -6.08
C PRO A 181 11.93 1.61 -4.78
N VAL A 182 11.75 2.90 -4.41
CA VAL A 182 11.18 3.29 -3.13
C VAL A 182 9.89 4.08 -3.30
N ILE A 183 8.83 3.60 -2.66
CA ILE A 183 7.56 4.29 -2.48
C ILE A 183 7.53 4.90 -1.07
N PHE A 184 7.01 6.10 -0.93
CA PHE A 184 6.76 6.70 0.38
C PHE A 184 5.26 6.67 0.71
N ASP A 185 4.92 6.04 1.83
CA ASP A 185 3.55 6.00 2.35
C ASP A 185 3.29 7.20 3.24
N ALA A 186 2.64 8.21 2.69
CA ALA A 186 2.38 9.47 3.36
C ALA A 186 1.25 9.36 4.41
N THR A 187 0.28 8.46 4.21
CA THR A 187 -0.88 8.33 5.10
C THR A 187 -0.59 7.49 6.35
N HIS A 188 0.12 6.38 6.21
CA HIS A 188 0.46 5.55 7.37
C HIS A 188 1.66 6.07 8.16
N SER A 189 2.50 6.91 7.58
CA SER A 189 3.65 7.51 8.28
C SER A 189 3.25 8.50 9.38
N VAL A 190 2.03 9.02 9.36
CA VAL A 190 1.50 9.98 10.33
C VAL A 190 0.49 9.37 11.30
N GLN A 191 0.31 8.05 11.27
CA GLN A 191 -0.51 7.34 12.24
C GLN A 191 0.06 7.46 13.65
N GLN A 192 -0.82 7.46 14.62
CA GLN A 192 -0.48 7.36 16.04
C GLN A 192 -0.92 6.00 16.57
N GLY A 193 -0.26 5.51 17.62
CA GLY A 193 -0.69 4.29 18.30
C GLY A 193 -2.16 4.37 18.73
N ALA A 194 -2.84 3.22 18.72
CA ALA A 194 -4.25 3.14 19.03
C ALA A 194 -4.57 3.74 20.40
N LYS A 195 -5.41 4.76 20.42
CA LYS A 195 -6.03 5.33 21.61
C LYS A 195 -7.53 5.16 21.48
N GLY A 196 -8.14 4.39 22.38
CA GLY A 196 -9.59 4.19 22.39
C GLY A 196 -10.13 3.34 21.24
N GLY A 197 -9.34 2.38 20.73
CA GLY A 197 -9.79 1.37 19.74
C GLY A 197 -9.60 1.76 18.27
N SER A 198 -9.21 2.99 17.96
CA SER A 198 -8.82 3.40 16.59
C SER A 198 -7.43 4.02 16.57
N SER A 199 -6.72 3.86 15.47
CA SER A 199 -5.46 4.59 15.24
C SER A 199 -5.77 6.06 15.03
N GLY A 200 -5.16 6.95 15.82
CA GLY A 200 -5.16 8.38 15.55
C GLY A 200 -4.27 8.71 14.33
N SER A 201 -4.39 9.93 13.82
CA SER A 201 -3.54 10.42 12.74
C SER A 201 -3.28 11.92 12.88
N GLN A 202 -2.10 12.34 12.45
CA GLN A 202 -1.71 13.75 12.36
C GLN A 202 -1.71 14.17 10.88
N LYS A 203 -2.91 14.26 10.29
CA LYS A 203 -3.10 14.52 8.84
C LYS A 203 -2.38 15.75 8.32
N GLU A 204 -2.17 16.75 9.17
CA GLU A 204 -1.45 17.99 8.84
C GLU A 204 -0.01 17.73 8.37
N PHE A 205 0.57 16.58 8.68
CA PHE A 205 1.92 16.22 8.23
C PHE A 205 1.97 15.41 6.93
N ILE A 206 0.83 14.94 6.40
CA ILE A 206 0.80 14.14 5.16
C ILE A 206 1.43 14.94 4.00
N GLU A 207 0.95 16.13 3.74
CA GLU A 207 1.44 16.96 2.64
C GLU A 207 2.92 17.37 2.82
N PRO A 208 3.37 17.90 3.98
CA PRO A 208 4.78 18.21 4.19
C PRO A 208 5.71 17.00 4.00
N LEU A 209 5.35 15.83 4.52
CA LEU A 209 6.16 14.63 4.39
C LEU A 209 6.17 14.08 2.95
N ALA A 210 5.04 14.12 2.25
CA ALA A 210 4.97 13.73 0.84
C ALA A 210 5.87 14.63 -0.03
N LYS A 211 5.82 15.96 0.17
CA LYS A 211 6.71 16.93 -0.52
C LYS A 211 8.19 16.65 -0.22
N ALA A 212 8.52 16.39 1.03
CA ALA A 212 9.89 16.06 1.42
C ALA A 212 10.37 14.75 0.76
N ALA A 213 9.53 13.72 0.70
CA ALA A 213 9.85 12.46 0.05
C ALA A 213 10.08 12.64 -1.46
N ILE A 214 9.24 13.43 -2.14
CA ILE A 214 9.43 13.78 -3.56
C ILE A 214 10.75 14.53 -3.75
N ALA A 215 11.09 15.48 -2.89
CA ALA A 215 12.35 16.22 -2.95
C ALA A 215 13.58 15.32 -2.75
N VAL A 216 13.46 14.25 -1.95
CA VAL A 216 14.49 13.21 -1.80
C VAL A 216 14.60 12.34 -3.06
N GLY A 217 13.54 12.28 -3.88
CA GLY A 217 13.52 11.54 -5.15
C GLY A 217 13.00 10.11 -5.00
N VAL A 218 11.88 9.91 -4.32
CA VAL A 218 11.15 8.62 -4.32
C VAL A 218 10.58 8.30 -5.70
N ASP A 219 10.37 7.02 -5.98
CA ASP A 219 9.83 6.54 -7.26
C ASP A 219 8.29 6.63 -7.28
N GLY A 220 7.67 6.75 -6.12
CA GLY A 220 6.23 6.93 -6.00
C GLY A 220 5.76 7.30 -4.60
N LEU A 221 4.48 7.61 -4.50
CA LEU A 221 3.76 7.85 -3.25
C LEU A 221 2.68 6.79 -3.06
N PHE A 222 2.41 6.48 -1.80
CA PHE A 222 1.25 5.69 -1.38
C PHE A 222 0.36 6.57 -0.52
N MET A 223 -0.94 6.65 -0.86
CA MET A 223 -1.91 7.47 -0.14
C MET A 223 -3.27 6.77 -0.08
N GLU A 224 -3.82 6.59 1.10
CA GLU A 224 -5.21 6.19 1.24
C GLU A 224 -6.12 7.41 1.05
N VAL A 225 -7.15 7.23 0.22
CA VAL A 225 -8.11 8.26 -0.17
C VAL A 225 -9.51 7.70 -0.07
N HIS A 226 -10.45 8.50 0.41
CA HIS A 226 -11.85 8.14 0.53
C HIS A 226 -12.74 9.33 0.17
N ASP A 227 -13.89 9.11 -0.45
CA ASP A 227 -14.87 10.16 -0.77
C ASP A 227 -15.50 10.79 0.48
N ASN A 228 -15.60 10.00 1.56
CA ASN A 228 -16.07 10.46 2.86
C ASN A 228 -15.29 9.76 4.00
N PRO A 229 -14.08 10.25 4.35
CA PRO A 229 -13.23 9.62 5.36
C PRO A 229 -13.90 9.38 6.72
N ASP A 230 -14.87 10.21 7.10
CA ASP A 230 -15.58 10.08 8.38
C ASP A 230 -16.53 8.86 8.41
N LYS A 231 -16.86 8.31 7.24
CA LYS A 231 -17.70 7.10 7.10
C LYS A 231 -16.91 5.87 6.68
N ALA A 232 -15.60 6.01 6.42
CA ALA A 232 -14.75 4.90 5.99
C ALA A 232 -14.78 3.76 7.01
N LEU A 233 -14.93 2.54 6.54
CA LEU A 233 -14.96 1.34 7.37
C LEU A 233 -13.58 0.97 7.96
N SER A 234 -12.51 1.57 7.42
CA SER A 234 -11.14 1.40 7.90
C SER A 234 -10.33 2.67 7.71
N ASP A 235 -9.48 2.99 8.69
CA ASP A 235 -8.45 4.04 8.68
C ASP A 235 -8.91 5.44 8.18
N GLY A 236 -10.19 5.77 8.36
CA GLY A 236 -10.74 7.07 7.98
C GLY A 236 -9.99 8.25 8.62
N THR A 237 -9.44 8.05 9.83
CA THR A 237 -8.65 9.07 10.54
C THR A 237 -7.35 9.43 9.80
N SER A 238 -6.80 8.56 8.96
CA SER A 238 -5.59 8.80 8.16
C SER A 238 -5.88 8.96 6.66
N SER A 239 -7.06 8.58 6.18
CA SER A 239 -7.43 8.73 4.77
C SER A 239 -7.60 10.20 4.38
N LEU A 240 -7.10 10.56 3.20
CA LEU A 240 -7.34 11.85 2.58
C LEU A 240 -8.75 11.91 1.99
N HIS A 241 -9.28 13.11 1.86
CA HIS A 241 -10.52 13.32 1.10
C HIS A 241 -10.21 13.31 -0.41
N LEU A 242 -11.10 12.68 -1.21
CA LEU A 242 -11.00 12.58 -2.66
C LEU A 242 -11.04 13.95 -3.35
#